data_98ffb0f911db1f31cadfcf4a8e91430f
#
_entry.id   98ffb0f911db1f31cadfcf4a8e91430f
#
_cell.length_a   1.000
_cell.length_b   1.000
_cell.length_c   1.000
_cell.angle_alpha   90.00
_cell.angle_beta   90.00
_cell.angle_gamma   90.00
#
_symmetry.space_group_name_H-M   'P 1'
#
loop_
_entity.id
_entity.type
_entity.pdbx_description
1 polymer ?
#
loop_
_entity_poly.entity_id
_entity_poly.type
_entity_poly.pdbx_seq_one_letter_code
_entity_poly.pdbx_strand_id
1 'polypeptide(L)'
;MSERLLRPALVLGLLSCIGPFAIDLYLPAMPAIAEGLHSSVPDMQATITAYFVAFGLAQLIYGPWADQSGRKPPLYAGIAIFALGSLICTLAPTTGWLILGRAVQGFGGAALMVVPRAIIRDMYTGPAATRLMAAVMLVISVSPMLAPLVGSGLLAVAGWRSLFAALLVAAAVSLATLAFLQPETLKPEHRHPFRFAETWSAAGRLMTDAGFLCLTFMGGFGMASFFVFIASAAFVYTEFYGLSPTGFSLAFAVNALGFF
;
A
#
# COMPACT_ATOMS: atom_id res chain seq x y z
N MET A 1 -14.84 -4.34 -21.29
CA MET A 1 -15.25 -3.47 -20.16
C MET A 1 -15.97 -2.29 -20.78
N SER A 2 -17.17 -1.90 -20.32
CA SER A 2 -17.86 -0.71 -20.88
C SER A 2 -17.04 0.54 -20.53
N GLU A 3 -17.02 1.54 -21.42
CA GLU A 3 -16.32 2.83 -21.20
C GLU A 3 -16.70 3.47 -19.86
N ARG A 4 -17.93 3.23 -19.40
CA ARG A 4 -18.44 3.73 -18.12
C ARG A 4 -17.70 3.19 -16.88
N LEU A 5 -17.08 2.02 -16.97
CA LEU A 5 -16.32 1.42 -15.86
C LEU A 5 -14.81 1.68 -15.98
N LEU A 6 -14.31 2.03 -17.16
CA LEU A 6 -12.88 2.20 -17.40
C LEU A 6 -12.30 3.38 -16.60
N ARG A 7 -12.96 4.53 -16.64
CA ARG A 7 -12.49 5.74 -15.91
C ARG A 7 -12.44 5.51 -14.38
N PRO A 8 -13.51 5.03 -13.72
CA PRO A 8 -13.44 4.70 -12.30
C PRO A 8 -12.37 3.63 -11.98
N ALA A 9 -12.21 2.61 -12.83
CA ALA A 9 -11.21 1.56 -12.63
C ALA A 9 -9.78 2.13 -12.65
N LEU A 10 -9.48 3.03 -13.58
CA LEU A 10 -8.16 3.68 -13.66
C LEU A 10 -7.93 4.61 -12.47
N VAL A 11 -8.88 5.48 -12.13
CA VAL A 11 -8.75 6.42 -11.03
C VAL A 11 -8.57 5.68 -9.70
N LEU A 12 -9.45 4.74 -9.38
CA LEU A 12 -9.40 3.99 -8.12
C LEU A 12 -8.24 3.00 -8.10
N GLY A 13 -7.90 2.42 -9.25
CA GLY A 13 -6.74 1.54 -9.41
C GLY A 13 -5.43 2.28 -9.14
N LEU A 14 -5.22 3.46 -9.75
CA LEU A 14 -4.04 4.29 -9.52
C LEU A 14 -3.92 4.70 -8.05
N LEU A 15 -5.01 5.15 -7.42
CA LEU A 15 -5.00 5.48 -5.99
C LEU A 15 -4.64 4.26 -5.14
N SER A 16 -5.22 3.09 -5.42
CA SER A 16 -4.98 1.87 -4.63
C SER A 16 -3.60 1.25 -4.88
N CYS A 17 -2.97 1.53 -6.01
CA CYS A 17 -1.67 0.95 -6.38
C CYS A 17 -0.50 1.56 -5.60
N ILE A 18 -0.62 2.78 -5.08
CA ILE A 18 0.48 3.51 -4.42
C ILE A 18 1.04 2.75 -3.22
N GLY A 19 0.18 2.17 -2.38
CA GLY A 19 0.62 1.40 -1.22
C GLY A 19 1.50 0.21 -1.59
N PRO A 20 1.02 -0.74 -2.41
CA PRO A 20 1.83 -1.82 -2.95
C PRO A 20 3.07 -1.35 -3.70
N PHE A 21 2.93 -0.32 -4.55
CA PHE A 21 4.05 0.23 -5.31
C PHE A 21 5.17 0.76 -4.42
N ALA A 22 4.83 1.38 -3.27
CA ALA A 22 5.81 1.86 -2.30
C ALA A 22 6.58 0.72 -1.60
N ILE A 23 6.02 -0.48 -1.55
CA ILE A 23 6.68 -1.67 -1.01
C ILE A 23 7.60 -2.25 -2.09
N ASP A 24 7.04 -2.57 -3.25
CA ASP A 24 7.72 -3.29 -4.31
C ASP A 24 8.88 -2.47 -4.92
N LEU A 25 8.73 -1.14 -5.02
CA LEU A 25 9.76 -0.20 -5.47
C LEU A 25 10.99 -0.22 -4.55
N TYR A 26 10.77 -0.40 -3.25
CA TYR A 26 11.79 -0.37 -2.20
C TYR A 26 12.66 -1.62 -2.17
N LEU A 27 12.09 -2.79 -2.54
CA LEU A 27 12.77 -4.10 -2.36
C LEU A 27 14.15 -4.19 -3.00
N PRO A 28 14.36 -3.85 -4.29
CA PRO A 28 15.68 -3.98 -4.93
C PRO A 28 16.72 -3.03 -4.34
N ALA A 29 16.30 -1.99 -3.64
CA ALA A 29 17.20 -1.00 -3.05
C ALA A 29 17.60 -1.34 -1.60
N MET A 30 16.97 -2.33 -0.95
CA MET A 30 17.25 -2.65 0.45
C MET A 30 18.72 -2.89 0.77
N PRO A 31 19.50 -3.66 -0.03
CA PRO A 31 20.93 -3.85 0.21
C PRO A 31 21.71 -2.54 0.12
N ALA A 32 21.45 -1.73 -0.90
CA ALA A 32 22.12 -0.43 -1.08
C ALA A 32 21.77 0.59 0.02
N ILE A 33 20.55 0.52 0.56
CA ILE A 33 20.14 1.34 1.71
C ILE A 33 20.86 0.87 2.98
N ALA A 34 20.95 -0.45 3.20
CA ALA A 34 21.68 -1.03 4.32
C ALA A 34 23.14 -0.58 4.32
N GLU A 35 23.81 -0.65 3.16
CA GLU A 35 25.17 -0.16 3.00
C GLU A 35 25.26 1.36 3.24
N GLY A 36 24.39 2.14 2.62
CA GLY A 36 24.41 3.61 2.71
C GLY A 36 24.07 4.17 4.08
N LEU A 37 23.37 3.44 4.94
CA LEU A 37 23.04 3.81 6.32
C LEU A 37 23.86 3.01 7.36
N HIS A 38 24.80 2.17 6.93
CA HIS A 38 25.59 1.28 7.79
C HIS A 38 24.70 0.43 8.72
N SER A 39 23.66 -0.14 8.17
CA SER A 39 22.59 -0.84 8.89
C SER A 39 22.64 -2.35 8.64
N SER A 40 22.12 -3.10 9.59
CA SER A 40 22.01 -4.55 9.47
C SER A 40 20.79 -4.99 8.62
N VAL A 41 20.79 -6.24 8.15
CA VAL A 41 19.62 -6.84 7.47
C VAL A 41 18.37 -6.81 8.33
N PRO A 42 18.40 -7.16 9.65
CA PRO A 42 17.26 -7.02 10.53
C PRO A 42 16.70 -5.59 10.61
N ASP A 43 17.56 -4.57 10.58
CA ASP A 43 17.11 -3.18 10.59
C ASP A 43 16.33 -2.83 9.32
N MET A 44 16.76 -3.33 8.16
CA MET A 44 16.04 -3.13 6.90
C MET A 44 14.70 -3.86 6.93
N GLN A 45 14.64 -5.07 7.47
CA GLN A 45 13.38 -5.80 7.66
C GLN A 45 12.44 -5.07 8.62
N ALA A 46 12.98 -4.41 9.65
CA ALA A 46 12.19 -3.58 10.56
C ALA A 46 11.53 -2.39 9.84
N THR A 47 12.13 -1.83 8.79
CA THR A 47 11.50 -0.76 7.98
C THR A 47 10.23 -1.25 7.27
N ILE A 48 10.25 -2.47 6.72
CA ILE A 48 9.10 -3.10 6.09
C ILE A 48 8.04 -3.45 7.14
N THR A 49 8.47 -4.01 8.27
CA THR A 49 7.58 -4.35 9.40
C THR A 49 6.87 -3.10 9.92
N ALA A 50 7.59 -2.00 10.13
CA ALA A 50 7.01 -0.73 10.57
C ALA A 50 5.95 -0.20 9.60
N TYR A 51 6.21 -0.30 8.29
CA TYR A 51 5.23 0.05 7.27
C TYR A 51 3.96 -0.79 7.39
N PHE A 52 4.07 -2.12 7.43
CA PHE A 52 2.92 -3.02 7.48
C PHE A 52 2.13 -2.93 8.78
N VAL A 53 2.80 -2.79 9.93
CA VAL A 53 2.14 -2.62 11.22
C VAL A 53 1.33 -1.32 11.23
N ALA A 54 1.94 -0.21 10.83
CA ALA A 54 1.25 1.08 10.76
C ALA A 54 0.09 1.04 9.74
N PHE A 55 0.31 0.42 8.58
CA PHE A 55 -0.70 0.22 7.54
C PHE A 55 -1.89 -0.62 8.05
N GLY A 56 -1.64 -1.73 8.74
CA GLY A 56 -2.69 -2.59 9.31
C GLY A 56 -3.52 -1.87 10.38
N LEU A 57 -2.85 -1.19 11.32
CA LEU A 57 -3.53 -0.43 12.37
C LEU A 57 -4.35 0.73 11.83
N ALA A 58 -3.83 1.44 10.84
CA ALA A 58 -4.51 2.58 10.22
C ALA A 58 -5.80 2.18 9.47
N GLN A 59 -5.89 0.94 8.95
CA GLN A 59 -7.12 0.45 8.31
C GLN A 59 -8.32 0.47 9.26
N LEU A 60 -8.11 0.23 10.56
CA LEU A 60 -9.16 0.28 11.58
C LEU A 60 -9.71 1.70 11.77
N ILE A 61 -8.94 2.72 11.43
CA ILE A 61 -9.29 4.14 11.58
C ILE A 61 -9.94 4.68 10.31
N TYR A 62 -9.35 4.40 9.14
CA TYR A 62 -9.82 5.00 7.89
C TYR A 62 -11.19 4.53 7.44
N GLY A 63 -11.59 3.29 7.75
CA GLY A 63 -12.94 2.79 7.44
C GLY A 63 -14.03 3.64 8.11
N PRO A 64 -14.11 3.65 9.44
CA PRO A 64 -15.08 4.45 10.18
C PRO A 64 -15.00 5.95 9.89
N TRP A 65 -13.80 6.49 9.71
CA TRP A 65 -13.64 7.91 9.36
C TRP A 65 -14.27 8.24 8.00
N ALA A 66 -14.07 7.37 7.00
CA ALA A 66 -14.64 7.55 5.68
C ALA A 66 -16.16 7.42 5.65
N ASP A 67 -16.75 6.63 6.57
CA ASP A 67 -18.21 6.51 6.71
C ASP A 67 -18.84 7.73 7.42
N GLN A 68 -18.07 8.42 8.26
CA GLN A 68 -18.51 9.60 8.97
C GLN A 68 -18.36 10.90 8.18
N SER A 69 -17.19 11.13 7.60
CA SER A 69 -16.84 12.43 6.99
C SER A 69 -17.06 12.50 5.48
N GLY A 70 -17.33 11.35 4.84
CA GLY A 70 -17.26 11.19 3.39
C GLY A 70 -15.94 10.58 2.95
N ARG A 71 -15.84 10.22 1.68
CA ARG A 71 -14.70 9.45 1.13
C ARG A 71 -13.45 10.32 0.88
N LYS A 72 -13.64 11.55 0.49
CA LYS A 72 -12.52 12.45 0.13
C LYS A 72 -11.67 12.91 1.31
N PRO A 73 -12.19 13.34 2.49
CA PRO A 73 -11.37 13.82 3.59
C PRO A 73 -10.29 12.82 4.06
N PRO A 74 -10.61 11.54 4.35
CA PRO A 74 -9.58 10.57 4.75
C PRO A 74 -8.58 10.24 3.62
N LEU A 75 -9.00 10.33 2.34
CA LEU A 75 -8.06 10.17 1.22
C LEU A 75 -7.07 11.35 1.14
N TYR A 76 -7.54 12.59 1.29
CA TYR A 76 -6.63 13.75 1.32
C TYR A 76 -5.63 13.65 2.47
N ALA A 77 -6.11 13.32 3.67
CA ALA A 77 -5.24 13.14 4.82
C ALA A 77 -4.25 11.98 4.62
N GLY A 78 -4.73 10.84 4.10
CA GLY A 78 -3.89 9.69 3.81
C GLY A 78 -2.78 9.99 2.81
N ILE A 79 -3.09 10.70 1.70
CA ILE A 79 -2.09 11.13 0.71
C ILE A 79 -1.08 12.10 1.35
N ALA A 80 -1.53 13.06 2.16
CA ALA A 80 -0.65 14.02 2.82
C ALA A 80 0.31 13.32 3.81
N ILE A 81 -0.22 12.38 4.61
CA ILE A 81 0.58 11.59 5.56
C ILE A 81 1.56 10.68 4.81
N PHE A 82 1.13 10.03 3.71
CA PHE A 82 2.00 9.22 2.87
C PHE A 82 3.13 10.05 2.25
N ALA A 83 2.83 11.27 1.76
CA ALA A 83 3.82 12.19 1.24
C ALA A 83 4.81 12.62 2.33
N LEU A 84 4.33 12.94 3.54
CA LEU A 84 5.18 13.27 4.69
C LEU A 84 6.13 12.10 5.03
N GLY A 85 5.61 10.87 5.08
CA GLY A 85 6.43 9.67 5.30
C GLY A 85 7.48 9.49 4.21
N SER A 86 7.10 9.70 2.94
CA SER A 86 8.03 9.63 1.80
C SER A 86 9.12 10.72 1.88
N LEU A 87 8.76 11.92 2.31
CA LEU A 87 9.72 13.01 2.54
C LEU A 87 10.71 12.66 3.67
N ILE A 88 10.22 12.15 4.80
CA ILE A 88 11.07 11.68 5.91
C ILE A 88 12.05 10.62 5.41
N CYS A 89 11.57 9.63 4.64
CA CYS A 89 12.42 8.59 4.07
C CYS A 89 13.47 9.14 3.10
N THR A 90 13.10 10.11 2.25
CA THR A 90 14.04 10.77 1.31
C THR A 90 15.19 11.45 2.05
N LEU A 91 14.88 12.11 3.16
CA LEU A 91 15.82 12.90 3.96
C LEU A 91 16.48 12.09 5.10
N ALA A 92 16.13 10.81 5.26
CA ALA A 92 16.57 10.00 6.40
C ALA A 92 18.11 9.94 6.51
N PRO A 93 18.68 10.45 7.64
CA PRO A 93 20.12 10.39 7.89
C PRO A 93 20.52 9.07 8.57
N THR A 94 19.56 8.37 9.19
CA THR A 94 19.80 7.12 9.93
C THR A 94 18.64 6.15 9.70
N THR A 95 18.87 4.87 10.02
CA THR A 95 17.86 3.82 9.94
C THR A 95 16.64 4.10 10.81
N GLY A 96 16.82 4.69 11.99
CA GLY A 96 15.69 5.07 12.86
C GLY A 96 14.73 6.07 12.20
N TRP A 97 15.26 7.07 11.50
CA TRP A 97 14.46 8.00 10.70
C TRP A 97 13.77 7.31 9.53
N LEU A 98 14.45 6.36 8.89
CA LEU A 98 13.85 5.56 7.81
C LEU A 98 12.70 4.71 8.34
N ILE A 99 12.86 4.03 9.48
CA ILE A 99 11.80 3.24 10.14
C ILE A 99 10.59 4.13 10.46
N LEU A 100 10.83 5.31 11.06
CA LEU A 100 9.77 6.28 11.35
C LEU A 100 9.05 6.73 10.08
N GLY A 101 9.80 7.12 9.04
CA GLY A 101 9.24 7.53 7.76
C GLY A 101 8.40 6.43 7.12
N ARG A 102 8.85 5.17 7.19
CA ARG A 102 8.11 4.00 6.70
C ARG A 102 6.82 3.75 7.49
N ALA A 103 6.83 3.92 8.82
CA ALA A 103 5.62 3.83 9.63
C ALA A 103 4.60 4.92 9.24
N VAL A 104 5.05 6.18 9.12
CA VAL A 104 4.20 7.30 8.69
C VAL A 104 3.66 7.06 7.27
N GLN A 105 4.52 6.60 6.35
CA GLN A 105 4.14 6.28 4.98
C GLN A 105 3.10 5.16 4.92
N GLY A 106 3.29 4.08 5.69
CA GLY A 106 2.34 2.97 5.79
C GLY A 106 0.99 3.42 6.35
N PHE A 107 1.01 4.24 7.40
CA PHE A 107 -0.21 4.81 7.97
C PHE A 107 -1.01 5.58 6.91
N GLY A 108 -0.37 6.48 6.16
CA GLY A 108 -1.02 7.23 5.08
C GLY A 108 -1.51 6.34 3.94
N GLY A 109 -0.70 5.34 3.53
CA GLY A 109 -1.02 4.41 2.45
C GLY A 109 -2.27 3.57 2.68
N ALA A 110 -2.61 3.29 3.94
CA ALA A 110 -3.80 2.51 4.31
C ALA A 110 -5.10 3.15 3.81
N ALA A 111 -5.21 4.48 3.81
CA ALA A 111 -6.38 5.20 3.27
C ALA A 111 -6.61 4.87 1.80
N LEU A 112 -5.53 4.80 1.02
CA LEU A 112 -5.55 4.54 -0.42
C LEU A 112 -5.93 3.09 -0.78
N MET A 113 -5.92 2.19 0.19
CA MET A 113 -6.36 0.81 0.02
C MET A 113 -7.79 0.57 0.49
N VAL A 114 -8.18 1.19 1.61
CA VAL A 114 -9.50 0.99 2.24
C VAL A 114 -10.58 1.80 1.55
N VAL A 115 -10.35 3.11 1.37
CA VAL A 115 -11.41 4.04 0.92
C VAL A 115 -11.84 3.79 -0.54
N PRO A 116 -10.95 3.48 -1.51
CA PRO A 116 -11.39 3.15 -2.86
C PRO A 116 -12.36 1.96 -2.93
N ARG A 117 -12.21 0.97 -2.05
CA ARG A 117 -13.15 -0.16 -1.97
C ARG A 117 -14.54 0.28 -1.50
N ALA A 118 -14.61 1.24 -0.57
CA ALA A 118 -15.86 1.84 -0.14
C ALA A 118 -16.50 2.66 -1.27
N ILE A 119 -15.71 3.46 -1.99
CA ILE A 119 -16.17 4.21 -3.18
C ILE A 119 -16.79 3.28 -4.23
N ILE A 120 -16.18 2.13 -4.51
CA ILE A 120 -16.74 1.16 -5.45
C ILE A 120 -18.13 0.71 -5.02
N ARG A 121 -18.31 0.44 -3.72
CA ARG A 121 -19.61 0.01 -3.16
C ARG A 121 -20.66 1.13 -3.14
N ASP A 122 -20.23 2.37 -3.01
CA ASP A 122 -21.13 3.53 -3.11
C ASP A 122 -21.62 3.76 -4.54
N MET A 123 -20.76 3.50 -5.55
CA MET A 123 -21.05 3.77 -6.96
C MET A 123 -21.80 2.63 -7.65
N TYR A 124 -21.54 1.38 -7.24
CA TYR A 124 -22.05 0.20 -7.93
C TYR A 124 -22.46 -0.91 -6.96
N THR A 125 -23.47 -1.68 -7.34
CA THR A 125 -23.95 -2.87 -6.61
C THR A 125 -23.91 -4.10 -7.52
N GLY A 126 -23.99 -5.28 -6.93
CA GLY A 126 -24.06 -6.56 -7.68
C GLY A 126 -22.89 -6.78 -8.65
N PRO A 127 -23.14 -7.37 -9.82
CA PRO A 127 -22.08 -7.75 -10.78
C PRO A 127 -21.21 -6.58 -11.27
N ALA A 128 -21.74 -5.34 -11.30
CA ALA A 128 -20.99 -4.18 -11.72
C ALA A 128 -19.91 -3.80 -10.68
N ALA A 129 -20.25 -3.86 -9.39
CA ALA A 129 -19.29 -3.66 -8.31
C ALA A 129 -18.17 -4.71 -8.33
N THR A 130 -18.53 -5.98 -8.54
CA THR A 130 -17.55 -7.08 -8.63
C THR A 130 -16.60 -6.89 -9.82
N ARG A 131 -17.11 -6.50 -10.98
CA ARG A 131 -16.27 -6.22 -12.16
C ARG A 131 -15.33 -5.05 -11.95
N LEU A 132 -15.80 -3.97 -11.32
CA LEU A 132 -14.95 -2.81 -11.01
C LEU A 132 -13.89 -3.17 -9.97
N MET A 133 -14.24 -3.93 -8.94
CA MET A 133 -13.30 -4.43 -7.95
C MET A 133 -12.21 -5.30 -8.61
N ALA A 134 -12.60 -6.23 -9.49
CA ALA A 134 -11.66 -7.07 -10.24
C ALA A 134 -10.73 -6.23 -11.14
N ALA A 135 -11.25 -5.18 -11.79
CA ALA A 135 -10.42 -4.29 -12.60
C ALA A 135 -9.42 -3.49 -11.77
N VAL A 136 -9.80 -3.04 -10.59
CA VAL A 136 -8.89 -2.38 -9.63
C VAL A 136 -7.82 -3.37 -9.14
N MET A 137 -8.21 -4.60 -8.82
CA MET A 137 -7.24 -5.64 -8.43
C MET A 137 -6.25 -5.96 -9.55
N LEU A 138 -6.70 -5.98 -10.81
CA LEU A 138 -5.81 -6.17 -11.96
C LEU A 138 -4.78 -5.04 -12.07
N VAL A 139 -5.16 -3.78 -11.81
CA VAL A 139 -4.19 -2.66 -11.79
C VAL A 139 -3.19 -2.84 -10.66
N ILE A 140 -3.64 -3.25 -9.47
CA ILE A 140 -2.76 -3.48 -8.31
C ILE A 140 -1.78 -4.63 -8.58
N SER A 141 -2.21 -5.70 -9.25
CA SER A 141 -1.37 -6.87 -9.52
C SER A 141 -0.25 -6.62 -10.53
N VAL A 142 -0.30 -5.51 -11.27
CA VAL A 142 0.82 -5.06 -12.12
C VAL A 142 1.96 -4.46 -11.27
N SER A 143 1.69 -3.97 -10.05
CA SER A 143 2.69 -3.37 -9.17
C SER A 143 3.91 -4.26 -8.93
N PRO A 144 3.78 -5.55 -8.51
CA PRO A 144 4.93 -6.39 -8.25
C PRO A 144 5.81 -6.66 -9.48
N MET A 145 5.26 -6.48 -10.68
CA MET A 145 6.02 -6.64 -11.92
C MET A 145 6.81 -5.38 -12.29
N LEU A 146 6.17 -4.22 -12.19
CA LEU A 146 6.75 -2.95 -12.67
C LEU A 146 7.54 -2.21 -11.59
N ALA A 147 7.07 -2.19 -10.35
CA ALA A 147 7.67 -1.38 -9.31
C ALA A 147 9.13 -1.78 -9.00
N PRO A 148 9.51 -3.07 -8.88
CA PRO A 148 10.92 -3.42 -8.68
C PRO A 148 11.82 -3.02 -9.85
N LEU A 149 11.33 -3.11 -11.10
CA LEU A 149 12.08 -2.70 -12.29
C LEU A 149 12.30 -1.17 -12.30
N VAL A 150 11.27 -0.40 -12.00
CA VAL A 150 11.39 1.05 -11.82
C VAL A 150 12.34 1.37 -10.66
N GLY A 151 12.24 0.64 -9.55
CA GLY A 151 13.10 0.80 -8.38
C GLY A 151 14.57 0.57 -8.69
N SER A 152 14.90 -0.53 -9.39
CA SER A 152 16.29 -0.81 -9.79
C SER A 152 16.82 0.23 -10.78
N GLY A 153 15.99 0.72 -11.69
CA GLY A 153 16.36 1.80 -12.62
C GLY A 153 16.67 3.11 -11.91
N LEU A 154 15.79 3.54 -10.99
CA LEU A 154 16.01 4.75 -10.18
C LEU A 154 17.24 4.62 -9.28
N LEU A 155 17.45 3.44 -8.69
CA LEU A 155 18.61 3.14 -7.87
C LEU A 155 19.92 3.34 -8.66
N ALA A 156 19.96 2.83 -9.89
CA ALA A 156 21.14 2.90 -10.76
C ALA A 156 21.48 4.33 -11.18
N VAL A 157 20.48 5.18 -11.42
CA VAL A 157 20.68 6.55 -11.96
C VAL A 157 20.88 7.58 -10.85
N ALA A 158 20.11 7.51 -9.76
CA ALA A 158 20.01 8.59 -8.77
C ALA A 158 20.10 8.11 -7.30
N GLY A 159 20.43 6.84 -7.09
CA GLY A 159 20.58 6.24 -5.77
C GLY A 159 19.24 6.01 -5.05
N TRP A 160 19.30 5.39 -3.87
CA TRP A 160 18.11 4.89 -3.17
C TRP A 160 17.13 5.99 -2.70
N ARG A 161 17.60 7.20 -2.44
CA ARG A 161 16.72 8.32 -2.03
C ARG A 161 15.74 8.73 -3.13
N SER A 162 16.10 8.52 -4.39
CA SER A 162 15.24 8.81 -5.53
C SER A 162 13.96 7.99 -5.56
N LEU A 163 13.96 6.80 -4.95
CA LEU A 163 12.77 5.97 -4.83
C LEU A 163 11.67 6.67 -4.03
N PHE A 164 12.05 7.23 -2.89
CA PHE A 164 11.12 7.97 -2.03
C PHE A 164 10.71 9.31 -2.64
N ALA A 165 11.62 9.98 -3.35
CA ALA A 165 11.29 11.18 -4.14
C ALA A 165 10.27 10.86 -5.26
N ALA A 166 10.40 9.73 -5.94
CA ALA A 166 9.41 9.27 -6.92
C ALA A 166 8.05 8.99 -6.27
N LEU A 167 8.01 8.46 -5.03
CA LEU A 167 6.77 8.29 -4.27
C LEU A 167 6.14 9.63 -3.84
N LEU A 168 6.93 10.69 -3.63
CA LEU A 168 6.39 12.05 -3.44
C LEU A 168 5.69 12.55 -4.71
N VAL A 169 6.29 12.32 -5.87
CA VAL A 169 5.66 12.65 -7.16
C VAL A 169 4.37 11.84 -7.36
N ALA A 170 4.39 10.54 -7.04
CA ALA A 170 3.20 9.69 -7.08
C ALA A 170 2.09 10.19 -6.14
N ALA A 171 2.45 10.64 -4.93
CA ALA A 171 1.49 11.26 -4.01
C ALA A 171 0.89 12.55 -4.58
N ALA A 172 1.69 13.41 -5.21
CA ALA A 172 1.19 14.63 -5.86
C ALA A 172 0.24 14.30 -7.03
N VAL A 173 0.57 13.33 -7.87
CA VAL A 173 -0.30 12.84 -8.95
C VAL A 173 -1.61 12.30 -8.39
N SER A 174 -1.55 11.56 -7.28
CA SER A 174 -2.74 11.03 -6.61
C SER A 174 -3.62 12.12 -6.02
N LEU A 175 -2.99 13.14 -5.44
CA LEU A 175 -3.69 14.31 -4.93
C LEU A 175 -4.45 15.03 -6.06
N ALA A 176 -3.78 15.24 -7.19
CA ALA A 176 -4.40 15.82 -8.39
C ALA A 176 -5.54 14.93 -8.92
N THR A 177 -5.30 13.61 -9.02
CA THR A 177 -6.32 12.64 -9.44
C THR A 177 -7.55 12.67 -8.53
N LEU A 178 -7.34 12.69 -7.21
CA LEU A 178 -8.42 12.79 -6.23
C LEU A 178 -9.17 14.12 -6.34
N ALA A 179 -8.44 15.23 -6.51
CA ALA A 179 -9.03 16.56 -6.57
C ALA A 179 -9.91 16.75 -7.80
N PHE A 180 -9.40 16.38 -8.97
CA PHE A 180 -10.01 16.71 -10.25
C PHE A 180 -10.86 15.60 -10.88
N LEU A 181 -10.56 14.32 -10.56
CA LEU A 181 -11.19 13.20 -11.25
C LEU A 181 -12.15 12.39 -10.37
N GLN A 182 -11.98 12.43 -9.03
CA GLN A 182 -12.81 11.66 -8.11
C GLN A 182 -13.84 12.57 -7.41
N PRO A 183 -15.14 12.44 -7.70
CA PRO A 183 -16.19 13.11 -6.94
C PRO A 183 -16.38 12.48 -5.56
N GLU A 184 -17.01 13.22 -4.63
CA GLU A 184 -17.49 12.64 -3.38
C GLU A 184 -18.65 11.70 -3.68
N THR A 185 -18.60 10.47 -3.17
CA THR A 185 -19.60 9.44 -3.45
C THR A 185 -20.55 9.18 -2.29
N LEU A 186 -20.14 9.51 -1.05
CA LEU A 186 -20.97 9.35 0.12
C LEU A 186 -21.79 10.62 0.38
N LYS A 187 -23.10 10.58 0.07
CA LYS A 187 -24.02 11.69 0.32
C LYS A 187 -24.13 11.98 1.81
N PRO A 188 -24.34 13.26 2.21
CA PRO A 188 -24.44 13.66 3.62
C PRO A 188 -25.50 12.86 4.41
N GLU A 189 -26.62 12.51 3.77
CA GLU A 189 -27.70 11.73 4.37
C GLU A 189 -27.36 10.27 4.69
N HIS A 190 -26.31 9.73 4.05
CA HIS A 190 -25.81 8.37 4.26
C HIS A 190 -24.60 8.32 5.19
N ARG A 191 -24.18 9.45 5.75
CA ARG A 191 -23.06 9.49 6.72
C ARG A 191 -23.55 9.04 8.09
N HIS A 192 -22.83 8.07 8.63
CA HIS A 192 -23.12 7.55 9.96
C HIS A 192 -22.16 8.15 10.98
N PRO A 193 -22.63 8.72 12.10
CA PRO A 193 -21.75 9.17 13.17
C PRO A 193 -20.95 7.98 13.71
N PHE A 194 -19.68 8.18 13.90
CA PHE A 194 -18.81 7.13 14.46
C PHE A 194 -19.22 6.86 15.90
N ARG A 195 -19.72 5.67 16.16
CA ARG A 195 -20.11 5.20 17.50
C ARG A 195 -19.08 4.20 17.98
N PHE A 196 -18.10 4.70 18.72
CA PHE A 196 -16.98 3.90 19.21
C PHE A 196 -17.45 2.63 19.94
N ALA A 197 -18.47 2.77 20.80
CA ALA A 197 -19.03 1.65 21.56
C ALA A 197 -19.64 0.54 20.68
N GLU A 198 -20.36 0.93 19.61
CA GLU A 198 -20.96 -0.04 18.69
C GLU A 198 -19.89 -0.76 17.84
N THR A 199 -18.89 -0.01 17.36
CA THR A 199 -17.77 -0.57 16.60
C THR A 199 -16.97 -1.56 17.45
N TRP A 200 -16.71 -1.21 18.72
CA TRP A 200 -15.96 -2.07 19.63
C TRP A 200 -16.74 -3.32 20.06
N SER A 201 -18.06 -3.14 20.26
CA SER A 201 -18.97 -4.27 20.52
C SER A 201 -19.06 -5.22 19.32
N ALA A 202 -19.13 -4.69 18.10
CA ALA A 202 -19.12 -5.51 16.88
C ALA A 202 -17.79 -6.26 16.72
N ALA A 203 -16.65 -5.59 16.95
CA ALA A 203 -15.34 -6.22 16.95
C ALA A 203 -15.24 -7.34 18.00
N GLY A 204 -15.75 -7.12 19.20
CA GLY A 204 -15.81 -8.12 20.26
C GLY A 204 -16.62 -9.38 19.86
N ARG A 205 -17.76 -9.19 19.19
CA ARG A 205 -18.55 -10.33 18.65
C ARG A 205 -17.80 -11.12 17.60
N LEU A 206 -17.09 -10.45 16.69
CA LEU A 206 -16.27 -11.11 15.67
C LEU A 206 -15.12 -11.89 16.28
N MET A 207 -14.52 -11.37 17.35
CA MET A 207 -13.43 -12.06 18.08
C MET A 207 -13.90 -13.30 18.86
N THR A 208 -15.19 -13.51 19.00
CA THR A 208 -15.77 -14.72 19.60
C THR A 208 -16.35 -15.69 18.57
N ASP A 209 -16.44 -15.29 17.31
CA ASP A 209 -16.91 -16.14 16.22
C ASP A 209 -15.79 -17.03 15.68
N ALA A 210 -15.91 -18.33 15.91
CA ALA A 210 -14.89 -19.30 15.50
C ALA A 210 -14.69 -19.37 13.99
N GLY A 211 -15.76 -19.20 13.20
CA GLY A 211 -15.69 -19.19 11.73
C GLY A 211 -14.92 -17.98 11.22
N PHE A 212 -15.23 -16.80 11.77
CA PHE A 212 -14.50 -15.56 11.46
C PHE A 212 -13.00 -15.68 11.84
N LEU A 213 -12.69 -16.18 13.04
CA LEU A 213 -11.31 -16.34 13.48
C LEU A 213 -10.53 -17.33 12.61
N CYS A 214 -11.13 -18.49 12.29
CA CYS A 214 -10.51 -19.49 11.43
C CYS A 214 -10.15 -18.89 10.05
N LEU A 215 -11.08 -18.21 9.39
CA LEU A 215 -10.84 -17.58 8.10
C LEU A 215 -9.81 -16.45 8.21
N THR A 216 -9.85 -15.66 9.28
CA THR A 216 -8.91 -14.57 9.53
C THR A 216 -7.49 -15.10 9.73
N PHE A 217 -7.31 -16.14 10.56
CA PHE A 217 -6.00 -16.74 10.79
C PHE A 217 -5.47 -17.46 9.54
N MET A 218 -6.32 -18.16 8.80
CA MET A 218 -5.92 -18.82 7.56
C MET A 218 -5.42 -17.81 6.52
N GLY A 219 -6.16 -16.71 6.31
CA GLY A 219 -5.72 -15.62 5.44
C GLY A 219 -4.50 -14.89 5.99
N GLY A 220 -4.47 -14.65 7.30
CA GLY A 220 -3.37 -13.97 7.98
C GLY A 220 -2.05 -14.74 7.91
N PHE A 221 -2.04 -16.06 8.14
CA PHE A 221 -0.83 -16.87 8.00
C PHE A 221 -0.36 -16.99 6.55
N GLY A 222 -1.28 -17.07 5.58
CA GLY A 222 -0.93 -17.02 4.17
C GLY A 222 -0.22 -15.70 3.80
N MET A 223 -0.79 -14.58 4.26
CA MET A 223 -0.16 -13.26 4.06
C MET A 223 1.14 -13.09 4.83
N ALA A 224 1.25 -13.61 6.05
CA ALA A 224 2.49 -13.57 6.83
C ALA A 224 3.63 -14.31 6.10
N SER A 225 3.36 -15.48 5.52
CA SER A 225 4.32 -16.22 4.70
C SER A 225 4.81 -15.40 3.49
N PHE A 226 3.87 -14.75 2.80
CA PHE A 226 4.21 -13.86 1.68
C PHE A 226 5.05 -12.65 2.13
N PHE A 227 4.75 -12.05 3.28
CA PHE A 227 5.54 -10.92 3.80
C PHE A 227 6.94 -11.32 4.28
N VAL A 228 7.10 -12.52 4.85
CA VAL A 228 8.43 -13.07 5.15
C VAL A 228 9.26 -13.22 3.88
N PHE A 229 8.66 -13.74 2.80
CA PHE A 229 9.31 -13.80 1.50
C PHE A 229 9.72 -12.40 1.02
N ILE A 230 8.80 -11.42 0.99
CA ILE A 230 9.10 -10.04 0.56
C ILE A 230 10.24 -9.43 1.38
N ALA A 231 10.21 -9.56 2.72
CA ALA A 231 11.20 -8.96 3.59
C ALA A 231 12.62 -9.56 3.45
N SER A 232 12.71 -10.80 2.98
CA SER A 232 13.96 -11.55 2.87
C SER A 232 14.47 -11.66 1.45
N ALA A 233 13.60 -11.63 0.45
CA ALA A 233 13.90 -11.97 -0.94
C ALA A 233 15.06 -11.13 -1.51
N ALA A 234 15.05 -9.81 -1.27
CA ALA A 234 16.11 -8.94 -1.79
C ALA A 234 17.51 -9.39 -1.36
N PHE A 235 17.70 -9.70 -0.08
CA PHE A 235 18.98 -10.13 0.47
C PHE A 235 19.35 -11.54 0.01
N VAL A 236 18.39 -12.48 -0.02
CA VAL A 236 18.66 -13.85 -0.51
C VAL A 236 19.08 -13.82 -1.96
N TYR A 237 18.39 -13.09 -2.81
CA TYR A 237 18.71 -13.05 -4.23
C TYR A 237 20.02 -12.29 -4.52
N THR A 238 20.34 -11.24 -3.77
CA THR A 238 21.55 -10.45 -4.00
C THR A 238 22.77 -11.03 -3.29
N GLU A 239 22.68 -11.43 -2.03
CA GLU A 239 23.83 -11.90 -1.24
C GLU A 239 24.12 -13.38 -1.46
N PHE A 240 23.08 -14.24 -1.52
CA PHE A 240 23.28 -15.68 -1.68
C PHE A 240 23.41 -16.10 -3.15
N TYR A 241 22.53 -15.57 -4.02
CA TYR A 241 22.57 -15.90 -5.46
C TYR A 241 23.41 -14.92 -6.29
N GLY A 242 23.91 -13.83 -5.72
CA GLY A 242 24.78 -12.87 -6.40
C GLY A 242 24.08 -12.06 -7.51
N LEU A 243 22.75 -11.94 -7.49
CA LEU A 243 22.03 -11.19 -8.50
C LEU A 243 22.20 -9.67 -8.29
N SER A 244 22.33 -8.94 -9.40
CA SER A 244 22.23 -7.48 -9.37
C SER A 244 20.82 -7.03 -8.97
N PRO A 245 20.61 -5.76 -8.55
CA PRO A 245 19.27 -5.23 -8.27
C PRO A 245 18.28 -5.40 -9.44
N THR A 246 18.77 -5.26 -10.68
CA THR A 246 17.96 -5.53 -11.88
C THR A 246 17.67 -7.02 -12.05
N GLY A 247 18.65 -7.89 -11.80
CA GLY A 247 18.49 -9.34 -11.83
C GLY A 247 17.45 -9.81 -10.81
N PHE A 248 17.51 -9.29 -9.58
CA PHE A 248 16.48 -9.49 -8.57
C PHE A 248 15.09 -9.05 -9.07
N SER A 249 15.00 -7.84 -9.63
CA SER A 249 13.72 -7.29 -10.10
C SER A 249 13.09 -8.14 -11.20
N LEU A 250 13.89 -8.68 -12.13
CA LEU A 250 13.42 -9.60 -13.17
C LEU A 250 12.94 -10.93 -12.57
N ALA A 251 13.72 -11.53 -11.67
CA ALA A 251 13.32 -12.77 -10.99
C ALA A 251 12.03 -12.58 -10.18
N PHE A 252 11.91 -11.45 -9.49
CA PHE A 252 10.70 -11.11 -8.73
C PHE A 252 9.48 -10.91 -9.64
N ALA A 253 9.66 -10.24 -10.79
CA ALA A 253 8.61 -10.07 -11.79
C ALA A 253 8.13 -11.42 -12.37
N VAL A 254 9.05 -12.37 -12.61
CA VAL A 254 8.69 -13.73 -13.04
C VAL A 254 7.89 -14.46 -11.96
N ASN A 255 8.29 -14.35 -10.69
CA ASN A 255 7.51 -14.91 -9.59
C ASN A 255 6.12 -14.29 -9.48
N ALA A 256 6.00 -12.98 -9.73
CA ALA A 256 4.72 -12.28 -9.72
C ALA A 256 3.74 -12.78 -10.80
N LEU A 257 4.23 -13.30 -11.93
CA LEU A 257 3.38 -13.93 -12.95
C LEU A 257 2.63 -15.15 -12.42
N GLY A 258 3.13 -15.83 -11.39
CA GLY A 258 2.45 -16.95 -10.75
C GLY A 258 1.21 -16.56 -9.95
N PHE A 259 0.96 -15.26 -9.75
CA PHE A 259 -0.26 -14.75 -9.10
C PHE A 259 -1.40 -14.48 -10.08
N PHE A 260 -1.18 -14.61 -11.38
CA PHE A 260 -2.17 -14.47 -12.43
C PHE A 260 -2.65 -15.83 -12.94
#